data_de28487e7b18f24a1dad23cfb48a44c5
#
_entry.id   de28487e7b18f24a1dad23cfb48a44c5
#
_cell.length_a   1.000
_cell.length_b   1.000
_cell.length_c   1.000
_cell.angle_alpha   90.00
_cell.angle_beta   90.00
_cell.angle_gamma   90.00
#
_symmetry.space_group_name_H-M   'P 1'
#
loop_
_entity.id
_entity.type
_entity.pdbx_description
1 polymer ?
#
loop_
_entity_poly.entity_id
_entity_poly.type
_entity_poly.pdbx_seq_one_letter_code
_entity_poly.pdbx_strand_id
1 'polypeptide(L)'
;MASNRDPTETPEAHTLRLSRAASKLAGAIAEARTDATAALNAAADRLRHAVRESTGLNGDVHRGAEIRAHRKGLKNAERLELIQRAMAARDSETLSAPFMAPAYLSGLSDEIQARFRADYEHDSAPDAFGAFEDYQQVDAVHLTLIKTAEAFIGELLDPAGVARILADQQAASAAQAAFDGA
;
A
#
# COMPACT_ATOMS: atom_id res chain seq x y z
N MET A 1 -20.23 -17.97 -19.51
CA MET A 1 -21.07 -16.76 -19.42
C MET A 1 -21.87 -16.64 -20.71
N ALA A 2 -23.20 -16.66 -20.64
CA ALA A 2 -24.02 -16.45 -21.83
C ALA A 2 -23.80 -14.99 -22.29
N SER A 3 -23.31 -14.83 -23.51
CA SER A 3 -23.03 -13.53 -24.13
C SER A 3 -24.36 -12.76 -24.27
N ASN A 4 -24.51 -11.70 -23.49
CA ASN A 4 -25.64 -10.75 -23.62
C ASN A 4 -25.41 -9.87 -24.84
N ARG A 5 -25.24 -10.52 -26.01
CA ARG A 5 -24.99 -9.86 -27.29
C ARG A 5 -26.32 -9.40 -27.88
N ASP A 6 -26.36 -8.12 -28.27
CA ASP A 6 -27.46 -7.61 -29.08
C ASP A 6 -27.52 -8.40 -30.40
N PRO A 7 -28.62 -9.06 -30.72
CA PRO A 7 -28.75 -9.88 -31.96
C PRO A 7 -28.59 -9.05 -33.24
N THR A 8 -28.70 -7.71 -33.15
CA THR A 8 -28.52 -6.80 -34.30
C THR A 8 -27.07 -6.29 -34.44
N GLU A 9 -26.21 -6.61 -33.50
CA GLU A 9 -24.81 -6.14 -33.46
C GLU A 9 -23.88 -7.16 -34.13
N THR A 10 -22.96 -6.72 -34.99
CA THR A 10 -21.93 -7.60 -35.55
C THR A 10 -20.92 -8.03 -34.47
N PRO A 11 -20.23 -9.21 -34.62
CA PRO A 11 -19.20 -9.61 -33.67
C PRO A 11 -18.13 -8.56 -33.45
N GLU A 12 -17.72 -7.89 -34.52
CA GLU A 12 -16.69 -6.83 -34.50
C GLU A 12 -17.16 -5.61 -33.72
N ALA A 13 -18.39 -5.14 -33.98
CA ALA A 13 -18.97 -4.02 -33.25
C ALA A 13 -19.10 -4.31 -31.76
N HIS A 14 -19.51 -5.55 -31.42
CA HIS A 14 -19.58 -6.01 -30.03
C HIS A 14 -18.20 -5.98 -29.35
N THR A 15 -17.16 -6.51 -30.00
CA THR A 15 -15.79 -6.52 -29.49
C THR A 15 -15.26 -5.11 -29.24
N LEU A 16 -15.47 -4.19 -30.19
CA LEU A 16 -15.06 -2.80 -30.05
C LEU A 16 -15.81 -2.08 -28.92
N ARG A 17 -17.11 -2.37 -28.74
CA ARG A 17 -17.91 -1.81 -27.66
C ARG A 17 -17.42 -2.30 -26.30
N LEU A 18 -17.16 -3.60 -26.16
CA LEU A 18 -16.61 -4.17 -24.93
C LEU A 18 -15.24 -3.59 -24.60
N SER A 19 -14.35 -3.49 -25.58
CA SER A 19 -13.02 -2.89 -25.39
C SER A 19 -13.09 -1.44 -24.93
N ARG A 20 -13.98 -0.62 -25.53
CA ARG A 20 -14.19 0.76 -25.09
C ARG A 20 -14.74 0.82 -23.66
N ALA A 21 -15.68 -0.06 -23.30
CA ALA A 21 -16.22 -0.13 -21.95
C ALA A 21 -15.15 -0.55 -20.94
N ALA A 22 -14.35 -1.58 -21.27
CA ALA A 22 -13.24 -2.03 -20.43
C ALA A 22 -12.17 -0.96 -20.26
N SER A 23 -11.82 -0.22 -21.31
CA SER A 23 -10.87 0.89 -21.22
C SER A 23 -11.38 2.04 -20.32
N LYS A 24 -12.68 2.37 -20.40
CA LYS A 24 -13.29 3.36 -19.50
C LYS A 24 -13.26 2.88 -18.04
N LEU A 25 -13.57 1.61 -17.80
CA LEU A 25 -13.54 1.01 -16.48
C LEU A 25 -12.10 0.98 -15.91
N ALA A 26 -11.11 0.64 -16.75
CA ALA A 26 -9.70 0.68 -16.38
C ALA A 26 -9.27 2.09 -15.95
N GLY A 27 -9.68 3.12 -16.69
CA GLY A 27 -9.43 4.53 -16.34
C GLY A 27 -10.04 4.91 -14.99
N ALA A 28 -11.32 4.57 -14.77
CA ALA A 28 -12.00 4.85 -13.52
C ALA A 28 -11.37 4.12 -12.31
N ILE A 29 -10.94 2.88 -12.49
CA ILE A 29 -10.25 2.12 -11.44
C ILE A 29 -8.87 2.72 -11.15
N ALA A 30 -8.12 3.15 -12.17
CA ALA A 30 -6.83 3.79 -11.98
C ALA A 30 -6.95 5.11 -11.19
N GLU A 31 -7.97 5.92 -11.49
CA GLU A 31 -8.28 7.14 -10.76
C GLU A 31 -8.67 6.84 -9.30
N ALA A 32 -9.64 5.96 -9.09
CA ALA A 32 -10.07 5.55 -7.76
C ALA A 32 -8.94 4.95 -6.92
N ARG A 33 -8.03 4.18 -7.54
CA ARG A 33 -6.82 3.66 -6.89
C ARG A 33 -5.91 4.78 -6.41
N THR A 34 -5.67 5.79 -7.26
CA THR A 34 -4.81 6.92 -6.93
C THR A 34 -5.37 7.69 -5.73
N ASP A 35 -6.66 8.00 -5.75
CA ASP A 35 -7.33 8.74 -4.69
C ASP A 35 -7.36 7.95 -3.37
N ALA A 36 -7.71 6.67 -3.43
CA ALA A 36 -7.74 5.81 -2.25
C ALA A 36 -6.33 5.62 -1.65
N THR A 37 -5.31 5.43 -2.48
CA THR A 37 -3.92 5.32 -2.02
C THR A 37 -3.46 6.61 -1.33
N ALA A 38 -3.78 7.78 -1.89
CA ALA A 38 -3.45 9.07 -1.28
C ALA A 38 -4.16 9.25 0.07
N ALA A 39 -5.45 8.91 0.15
CA ALA A 39 -6.23 8.97 1.40
C ALA A 39 -5.68 8.02 2.47
N LEU A 40 -5.34 6.79 2.09
CA LEU A 40 -4.74 5.80 2.98
C LEU A 40 -3.37 6.24 3.51
N ASN A 41 -2.49 6.77 2.66
CA ASN A 41 -1.20 7.30 3.09
C ASN A 41 -1.37 8.45 4.09
N ALA A 42 -2.26 9.38 3.81
CA ALA A 42 -2.55 10.49 4.73
C ALA A 42 -3.14 10.00 6.07
N ALA A 43 -3.94 8.95 6.07
CA ALA A 43 -4.45 8.32 7.29
C ALA A 43 -3.32 7.64 8.08
N ALA A 44 -2.45 6.88 7.41
CA ALA A 44 -1.29 6.25 8.03
C ALA A 44 -0.38 7.25 8.73
N ASP A 45 -0.10 8.38 8.07
CA ASP A 45 0.78 9.41 8.64
C ASP A 45 0.15 10.07 9.88
N ARG A 46 -1.17 10.34 9.86
CA ARG A 46 -1.89 10.84 11.04
C ARG A 46 -1.85 9.86 12.21
N LEU A 47 -2.10 8.58 11.95
CA LEU A 47 -2.07 7.54 12.98
C LEU A 47 -0.67 7.33 13.56
N ARG A 48 0.37 7.29 12.72
CA ARG A 48 1.77 7.22 13.18
C ARG A 48 2.14 8.43 14.03
N HIS A 49 1.65 9.62 13.68
CA HIS A 49 1.87 10.83 14.47
C HIS A 49 1.16 10.72 15.82
N ALA A 50 -0.10 10.30 15.84
CA ALA A 50 -0.86 10.11 17.08
C ALA A 50 -0.20 9.09 18.02
N VAL A 51 0.30 7.95 17.50
CA VAL A 51 1.05 6.98 18.31
C VAL A 51 2.31 7.59 18.87
N ARG A 52 3.09 8.35 18.07
CA ARG A 52 4.32 9.02 18.57
C ARG A 52 4.02 10.03 19.65
N GLU A 53 3.00 10.85 19.48
CA GLU A 53 2.63 11.85 20.49
C GLU A 53 2.18 11.19 21.79
N SER A 54 1.33 10.17 21.72
CA SER A 54 0.82 9.46 22.89
C SER A 54 1.89 8.64 23.61
N THR A 55 2.86 8.09 22.89
CA THR A 55 3.97 7.31 23.47
C THR A 55 5.14 8.16 23.92
N GLY A 56 5.23 9.42 23.47
CA GLY A 56 6.38 10.29 23.72
C GLY A 56 7.68 9.82 23.04
N LEU A 57 7.63 8.90 22.08
CA LEU A 57 8.80 8.38 21.36
C LEU A 57 9.35 9.40 20.34
N ASN A 58 9.80 10.55 20.83
CA ASN A 58 10.35 11.65 20.03
C ASN A 58 11.84 11.88 20.39
N GLY A 59 12.69 10.91 20.09
CA GLY A 59 14.07 10.94 20.59
C GLY A 59 14.90 12.15 20.15
N ASP A 60 15.52 12.82 21.12
CA ASP A 60 16.64 13.73 20.87
C ASP A 60 17.81 12.95 20.27
N VAL A 61 18.29 13.37 19.11
CA VAL A 61 19.34 12.68 18.36
C VAL A 61 20.65 12.60 19.15
N HIS A 62 20.97 13.61 19.97
CA HIS A 62 22.21 13.68 20.73
C HIS A 62 22.20 12.71 21.93
N ARG A 63 21.21 12.78 22.80
CA ARG A 63 21.07 11.84 23.94
C ARG A 63 20.81 10.41 23.49
N GLY A 64 20.08 10.23 22.40
CA GLY A 64 19.86 8.92 21.82
C GLY A 64 21.16 8.19 21.44
N ALA A 65 22.18 8.90 20.96
CA ALA A 65 23.48 8.31 20.64
C ALA A 65 24.23 7.83 21.89
N GLU A 66 24.22 8.62 22.95
CA GLU A 66 24.83 8.27 24.25
C GLU A 66 24.15 7.05 24.91
N ILE A 67 22.81 7.03 24.93
CA ILE A 67 22.01 5.92 25.45
C ILE A 67 22.34 4.64 24.67
N ARG A 68 22.41 4.71 23.33
CA ARG A 68 22.75 3.56 22.49
C ARG A 68 24.19 3.07 22.75
N ALA A 69 25.15 3.98 22.90
CA ALA A 69 26.55 3.64 23.20
C ALA A 69 26.68 2.94 24.55
N HIS A 70 26.01 3.46 25.59
CA HIS A 70 25.96 2.84 26.90
C HIS A 70 25.38 1.41 26.83
N ARG A 71 24.25 1.25 26.16
CA ARG A 71 23.59 -0.05 26.01
C ARG A 71 24.42 -1.07 25.24
N LYS A 72 25.16 -0.63 24.23
CA LYS A 72 26.02 -1.50 23.44
C LYS A 72 27.12 -2.15 24.28
N GLY A 73 27.55 -1.49 25.36
CA GLY A 73 28.51 -2.01 26.34
C GLY A 73 27.94 -3.04 27.31
N LEU A 74 26.61 -3.16 27.42
CA LEU A 74 25.95 -4.08 28.34
C LEU A 74 25.87 -5.50 27.79
N LYS A 75 25.78 -6.50 28.67
CA LYS A 75 25.43 -7.88 28.31
C LYS A 75 23.99 -7.97 27.83
N ASN A 76 23.65 -8.99 27.05
CA ASN A 76 22.28 -9.13 26.51
C ASN A 76 21.18 -9.10 27.57
N ALA A 77 21.36 -9.81 28.70
CA ALA A 77 20.38 -9.84 29.77
C ALA A 77 20.17 -8.44 30.40
N GLU A 78 21.24 -7.73 30.71
CA GLU A 78 21.21 -6.37 31.27
C GLU A 78 20.55 -5.37 30.31
N ARG A 79 20.78 -5.56 29.02
CA ARG A 79 20.21 -4.72 27.96
C ARG A 79 18.70 -4.88 27.85
N LEU A 80 18.21 -6.11 27.93
CA LEU A 80 16.78 -6.42 27.92
C LEU A 80 16.10 -5.91 29.20
N GLU A 81 16.74 -6.12 30.35
CA GLU A 81 16.25 -5.63 31.64
C GLU A 81 16.14 -4.09 31.68
N LEU A 82 17.09 -3.36 31.08
CA LEU A 82 17.04 -1.93 30.97
C LEU A 82 15.82 -1.46 30.15
N ILE A 83 15.52 -2.14 29.01
CA ILE A 83 14.32 -1.83 28.22
C ILE A 83 13.07 -2.09 29.06
N GLN A 84 12.95 -3.26 29.69
CA GLN A 84 11.76 -3.61 30.46
C GLN A 84 11.53 -2.61 31.62
N ARG A 85 12.59 -2.20 32.30
CA ARG A 85 12.49 -1.14 33.33
C ARG A 85 12.04 0.19 32.76
N ALA A 86 12.59 0.60 31.63
CA ALA A 86 12.17 1.84 30.96
C ALA A 86 10.71 1.77 30.48
N MET A 87 10.26 0.63 29.97
CA MET A 87 8.85 0.41 29.61
C MET A 87 7.93 0.51 30.83
N ALA A 88 8.27 -0.15 31.94
CA ALA A 88 7.51 -0.09 33.18
C ALA A 88 7.45 1.32 33.79
N ALA A 89 8.53 2.09 33.64
CA ALA A 89 8.61 3.48 34.08
C ALA A 89 8.00 4.48 33.09
N ARG A 90 7.57 4.05 31.91
CA ARG A 90 7.15 4.89 30.78
C ARG A 90 8.20 5.95 30.42
N ASP A 91 9.48 5.59 30.52
CA ASP A 91 10.61 6.45 30.18
C ASP A 91 10.80 6.49 28.65
N SER A 92 10.02 7.35 28.00
CA SER A 92 10.03 7.50 26.56
C SER A 92 11.37 8.00 26.02
N GLU A 93 12.16 8.74 26.80
CA GLU A 93 13.48 9.23 26.41
C GLU A 93 14.46 8.05 26.25
N THR A 94 14.55 7.17 27.25
CA THR A 94 15.38 5.97 27.18
C THR A 94 14.91 4.99 26.10
N LEU A 95 13.59 4.87 25.87
CA LEU A 95 13.01 3.99 24.87
C LEU A 95 13.13 4.53 23.46
N SER A 96 13.08 5.84 23.25
CA SER A 96 13.24 6.45 21.92
C SER A 96 14.58 6.07 21.28
N ALA A 97 15.65 6.04 22.05
CA ALA A 97 16.98 5.71 21.55
C ALA A 97 17.06 4.35 20.81
N PRO A 98 16.55 3.23 21.39
CA PRO A 98 16.54 1.93 20.71
C PRO A 98 15.41 1.79 19.68
N PHE A 99 14.24 2.42 19.86
CA PHE A 99 13.07 2.18 19.02
C PHE A 99 13.03 3.06 17.76
N MET A 100 13.71 4.20 17.76
CA MET A 100 13.75 5.15 16.65
C MET A 100 15.01 5.04 15.79
N ALA A 101 15.90 4.09 16.09
CA ALA A 101 17.12 3.84 15.34
C ALA A 101 17.17 2.38 14.87
N PRO A 102 17.99 2.04 13.86
CA PRO A 102 18.22 0.65 13.48
C PRO A 102 18.63 -0.23 14.67
N ALA A 103 18.07 -1.42 14.79
CA ALA A 103 18.21 -2.31 15.95
C ALA A 103 19.68 -2.64 16.29
N TYR A 104 20.52 -2.83 15.26
CA TYR A 104 21.94 -3.13 15.43
C TYR A 104 22.71 -2.02 16.15
N LEU A 105 22.29 -0.75 16.05
CA LEU A 105 22.90 0.35 16.78
C LEU A 105 22.68 0.26 18.30
N SER A 106 21.63 -0.41 18.71
CA SER A 106 21.27 -0.65 20.10
C SER A 106 21.65 -2.05 20.58
N GLY A 107 22.27 -2.86 19.71
CA GLY A 107 22.63 -4.24 19.99
C GLY A 107 21.41 -5.15 20.18
N LEU A 108 20.31 -4.88 19.49
CA LEU A 108 19.11 -5.71 19.41
C LEU A 108 19.04 -6.40 18.05
N SER A 109 18.26 -7.46 17.95
CA SER A 109 17.76 -7.92 16.65
C SER A 109 16.53 -7.10 16.25
N ASP A 110 16.25 -7.04 14.95
CA ASP A 110 15.07 -6.33 14.41
C ASP A 110 13.78 -6.90 15.00
N GLU A 111 13.69 -8.21 15.19
CA GLU A 111 12.54 -8.89 15.75
C GLU A 111 12.30 -8.50 17.23
N ILE A 112 13.35 -8.48 18.03
CA ILE A 112 13.27 -8.10 19.45
C ILE A 112 12.88 -6.63 19.58
N GLN A 113 13.46 -5.76 18.75
CA GLN A 113 13.14 -4.33 18.74
C GLN A 113 11.67 -4.11 18.36
N ALA A 114 11.21 -4.73 17.27
CA ALA A 114 9.84 -4.61 16.79
C ALA A 114 8.83 -5.07 17.84
N ARG A 115 9.09 -6.20 18.50
CA ARG A 115 8.23 -6.73 19.56
C ARG A 115 8.12 -5.78 20.76
N PHE A 116 9.23 -5.37 21.33
CA PHE A 116 9.20 -4.47 22.49
C PHE A 116 8.59 -3.11 22.17
N ARG A 117 8.81 -2.64 20.96
CA ARG A 117 8.20 -1.40 20.50
C ARG A 117 6.69 -1.55 20.37
N ALA A 118 6.20 -2.63 19.76
CA ALA A 118 4.77 -2.89 19.64
C ALA A 118 4.10 -3.06 21.02
N ASP A 119 4.72 -3.80 21.94
CA ASP A 119 4.23 -3.96 23.30
C ASP A 119 4.11 -2.59 24.01
N TYR A 120 5.13 -1.74 23.88
CA TYR A 120 5.12 -0.39 24.48
C TYR A 120 4.09 0.56 23.85
N GLU A 121 3.97 0.55 22.51
CA GLU A 121 3.00 1.37 21.79
C GLU A 121 1.56 0.94 22.13
N HIS A 122 1.32 -0.38 22.19
CA HIS A 122 0.03 -0.93 22.62
C HIS A 122 -0.35 -0.52 24.06
N ASP A 123 0.58 -0.61 25.00
CA ASP A 123 0.30 -0.30 26.40
C ASP A 123 0.20 1.21 26.68
N SER A 124 0.90 2.03 25.90
CA SER A 124 0.96 3.48 26.09
C SER A 124 -0.07 4.27 25.30
N ALA A 125 -0.52 3.72 24.16
CA ALA A 125 -1.45 4.37 23.24
C ALA A 125 -2.44 3.37 22.64
N PRO A 126 -3.24 2.62 23.43
CA PRO A 126 -4.05 1.52 22.95
C PRO A 126 -5.02 1.92 21.83
N ASP A 127 -5.68 3.07 21.96
CA ASP A 127 -6.65 3.54 20.96
C ASP A 127 -5.98 3.89 19.63
N ALA A 128 -4.84 4.60 19.67
CA ALA A 128 -4.12 4.98 18.45
C ALA A 128 -3.44 3.77 17.81
N PHE A 129 -2.96 2.83 18.61
CA PHE A 129 -2.37 1.59 18.12
C PHE A 129 -3.42 0.67 17.49
N GLY A 130 -4.57 0.48 18.13
CA GLY A 130 -5.69 -0.27 17.56
C GLY A 130 -6.20 0.32 16.25
N ALA A 131 -6.36 1.64 16.17
CA ALA A 131 -6.72 2.32 14.92
C ALA A 131 -5.66 2.14 13.81
N PHE A 132 -4.39 2.01 14.17
CA PHE A 132 -3.32 1.71 13.20
C PHE A 132 -3.38 0.25 12.70
N GLU A 133 -3.71 -0.71 13.57
CA GLU A 133 -3.93 -2.11 13.17
C GLU A 133 -5.14 -2.23 12.23
N ASP A 134 -6.26 -1.57 12.56
CA ASP A 134 -7.45 -1.51 11.69
C ASP A 134 -7.11 -0.92 10.33
N TYR A 135 -6.33 0.15 10.30
CA TYR A 135 -5.83 0.75 9.04
C TYR A 135 -5.05 -0.28 8.21
N GLN A 136 -4.15 -1.06 8.81
CA GLN A 136 -3.37 -2.07 8.09
C GLN A 136 -4.26 -3.14 7.44
N GLN A 137 -5.36 -3.53 8.11
CA GLN A 137 -6.33 -4.46 7.55
C GLN A 137 -7.06 -3.86 6.35
N VAL A 138 -7.49 -2.60 6.45
CA VAL A 138 -8.14 -1.87 5.34
C VAL A 138 -7.22 -1.73 4.14
N ASP A 139 -5.94 -1.41 4.35
CA ASP A 139 -4.94 -1.30 3.28
C ASP A 139 -4.72 -2.64 2.57
N ALA A 140 -4.64 -3.75 3.31
CA ALA A 140 -4.51 -5.09 2.73
C ALA A 140 -5.73 -5.49 1.88
N VAL A 141 -6.95 -5.17 2.34
CA VAL A 141 -8.19 -5.39 1.58
C VAL A 141 -8.21 -4.52 0.33
N HIS A 142 -7.85 -3.25 0.43
CA HIS A 142 -7.78 -2.33 -0.70
C HIS A 142 -6.83 -2.85 -1.80
N LEU A 143 -5.62 -3.27 -1.45
CA LEU A 143 -4.68 -3.86 -2.39
C LEU A 143 -5.22 -5.13 -3.07
N THR A 144 -5.94 -5.96 -2.34
CA THR A 144 -6.56 -7.18 -2.89
C THR A 144 -7.66 -6.84 -3.88
N LEU A 145 -8.52 -5.88 -3.56
CA LEU A 145 -9.60 -5.43 -4.45
C LEU A 145 -9.06 -4.85 -5.75
N ILE A 146 -8.00 -4.03 -5.69
CA ILE A 146 -7.36 -3.47 -6.90
C ILE A 146 -6.83 -4.59 -7.79
N LYS A 147 -6.05 -5.53 -7.23
CA LYS A 147 -5.51 -6.65 -8.00
C LYS A 147 -6.62 -7.48 -8.66
N THR A 148 -7.72 -7.72 -7.96
CA THR A 148 -8.86 -8.46 -8.50
C THR A 148 -9.54 -7.70 -9.63
N ALA A 149 -9.72 -6.38 -9.47
CA ALA A 149 -10.32 -5.54 -10.51
C ALA A 149 -9.43 -5.45 -11.76
N GLU A 150 -8.12 -5.29 -11.59
CA GLU A 150 -7.15 -5.26 -12.69
C GLU A 150 -7.12 -6.60 -13.45
N ALA A 151 -7.15 -7.73 -12.75
CA ALA A 151 -7.23 -9.07 -13.36
C ALA A 151 -8.52 -9.25 -14.16
N PHE A 152 -9.67 -8.84 -13.60
CA PHE A 152 -10.96 -8.90 -14.28
C PHE A 152 -10.99 -8.06 -15.56
N ILE A 153 -10.42 -6.86 -15.54
CA ILE A 153 -10.31 -6.01 -16.74
C ILE A 153 -9.39 -6.68 -17.77
N GLY A 154 -8.27 -7.27 -17.33
CA GLY A 154 -7.36 -8.00 -18.21
C GLY A 154 -8.04 -9.14 -18.96
N GLU A 155 -8.98 -9.83 -18.31
CA GLU A 155 -9.79 -10.90 -18.96
C GLU A 155 -10.81 -10.35 -19.98
N LEU A 156 -11.29 -9.12 -19.78
CA LEU A 156 -12.25 -8.48 -20.70
C LEU A 156 -11.61 -7.86 -21.94
N LEU A 157 -10.32 -7.54 -21.87
CA LEU A 157 -9.58 -6.94 -22.97
C LEU A 157 -9.06 -8.00 -23.92
N ASP A 158 -9.44 -7.88 -25.23
CA ASP A 158 -8.81 -8.60 -26.34
C ASP A 158 -8.07 -7.60 -27.24
N PRO A 159 -6.87 -7.15 -26.86
CA PRO A 159 -6.14 -6.15 -27.63
C PRO A 159 -5.74 -6.66 -29.03
N ALA A 160 -5.50 -7.96 -29.19
CA ALA A 160 -5.16 -8.56 -30.48
C ALA A 160 -6.36 -8.60 -31.42
N GLY A 161 -7.53 -8.99 -30.92
CA GLY A 161 -8.78 -8.95 -31.68
C GLY A 161 -9.17 -7.53 -32.09
N VAL A 162 -9.04 -6.57 -31.18
CA VAL A 162 -9.30 -5.13 -31.49
C VAL A 162 -8.34 -4.61 -32.56
N ALA A 163 -7.03 -4.88 -32.44
CA ALA A 163 -6.04 -4.45 -33.42
C ALA A 163 -6.33 -4.99 -34.82
N ARG A 164 -6.71 -6.29 -34.91
CA ARG A 164 -7.11 -6.91 -36.18
C ARG A 164 -8.33 -6.22 -36.80
N ILE A 165 -9.39 -6.01 -36.00
CA ILE A 165 -10.62 -5.34 -36.49
C ILE A 165 -10.32 -3.95 -37.01
N LEU A 166 -9.49 -3.16 -36.29
CA LEU A 166 -9.10 -1.82 -36.72
C LEU A 166 -8.27 -1.84 -38.02
N ALA A 167 -7.36 -2.79 -38.17
CA ALA A 167 -6.57 -2.98 -39.39
C ALA A 167 -7.46 -3.31 -40.58
N ASP A 168 -8.43 -4.22 -40.42
CA ASP A 168 -9.38 -4.59 -41.43
C ASP A 168 -10.27 -3.41 -41.87
N GLN A 169 -10.71 -2.59 -40.91
CA GLN A 169 -11.49 -1.38 -41.19
C GLN A 169 -10.66 -0.31 -41.95
N GLN A 170 -9.39 -0.15 -41.61
CA GLN A 170 -8.49 0.75 -42.32
C GLN A 170 -8.25 0.28 -43.76
N ALA A 171 -8.01 -1.03 -43.95
CA ALA A 171 -7.83 -1.59 -45.29
C ALA A 171 -9.08 -1.44 -46.16
N ALA A 172 -10.27 -1.68 -45.59
CA ALA A 172 -11.54 -1.48 -46.28
C ALA A 172 -11.77 -0.02 -46.68
N SER A 173 -11.48 0.92 -45.74
CA SER A 173 -11.61 2.36 -46.01
C SER A 173 -10.63 2.84 -47.10
N ALA A 174 -9.40 2.30 -47.12
CA ALA A 174 -8.43 2.63 -48.15
C ALA A 174 -8.84 2.07 -49.51
N ALA A 175 -9.37 0.85 -49.55
CA ALA A 175 -9.91 0.25 -50.81
C ALA A 175 -11.11 1.07 -51.35
N GLN A 176 -12.01 1.48 -50.47
CA GLN A 176 -13.16 2.32 -50.88
C GLN A 176 -12.69 3.68 -51.43
N ALA A 177 -11.76 4.37 -50.79
CA ALA A 177 -11.20 5.64 -51.23
C ALA A 177 -10.49 5.52 -52.60
N ALA A 178 -9.80 4.38 -52.84
CA ALA A 178 -9.19 4.08 -54.15
C ALA A 178 -10.23 3.85 -55.23
N PHE A 179 -11.37 3.23 -54.90
CA PHE A 179 -12.46 3.04 -55.84
C PHE A 179 -13.21 4.32 -56.18
N ASP A 180 -13.48 5.19 -55.19
CA ASP A 180 -14.19 6.43 -55.33
C ASP A 180 -13.36 7.56 -56.03
N GLY A 181 -12.01 7.36 -56.05
CA GLY A 181 -11.08 8.30 -56.72
C GLY A 181 -10.63 7.87 -58.12
N ALA A 182 -11.13 6.74 -58.64
CA ALA A 182 -10.90 6.24 -60.00
C ALA A 182 -12.09 6.59 -60.90
#